data_57eec690410a91bdc5efaa8622d4b041
#
_entry.id   57eec690410a91bdc5efaa8622d4b041
#
_cell.length_a   1.000
_cell.length_b   1.000
_cell.length_c   1.000
_cell.angle_alpha   90.00
_cell.angle_beta   90.00
_cell.angle_gamma   90.00
#
_symmetry.space_group_name_H-M   'P 1'
#
loop_
_entity.id
_entity.type
_entity.pdbx_description
1 polymer ?
#
loop_
_entity_poly.entity_id
_entity_poly.type
_entity_poly.pdbx_seq_one_letter_code
_entity_poly.pdbx_strand_id
1 'polypeptide(L)'
;MKLEKILVPVDFSKNSQMAFSYAKSLAKKFSAGIHLIHVVDKRYVERIAELNGESEETVSRKLSLQAKEKLENFLSKNDSEGLVAEKITAVGIVFQTIALKAQALGVDLIVMGGHGRVGNGQIDKIFFGSAAERVVRLLPCPVLCVPQEIAGI
;
A
#
# COMPACT_ATOMS: atom_id res chain seq x y z
N MET A 1 -15.57 -16.11 -11.48
CA MET A 1 -14.79 -15.38 -10.47
C MET A 1 -15.52 -14.09 -10.13
N LYS A 2 -15.77 -13.85 -8.88
CA LYS A 2 -16.43 -12.63 -8.40
C LYS A 2 -15.37 -11.74 -7.75
N LEU A 3 -15.29 -10.48 -8.12
CA LEU A 3 -14.38 -9.51 -7.51
C LEU A 3 -15.18 -8.65 -6.54
N GLU A 4 -15.05 -8.91 -5.24
CA GLU A 4 -15.79 -8.21 -4.19
C GLU A 4 -14.92 -7.35 -3.30
N LYS A 5 -13.67 -7.77 -3.08
CA LYS A 5 -12.72 -7.09 -2.17
C LYS A 5 -11.39 -6.86 -2.85
N ILE A 6 -10.96 -5.61 -2.88
CA ILE A 6 -9.67 -5.18 -3.44
C ILE A 6 -8.82 -4.59 -2.32
N LEU A 7 -7.64 -5.13 -2.08
CA LEU A 7 -6.67 -4.54 -1.17
C LEU A 7 -5.72 -3.61 -1.93
N VAL A 8 -5.56 -2.40 -1.44
CA VAL A 8 -4.68 -1.39 -2.05
C VAL A 8 -3.67 -0.92 -1.03
N PRO A 9 -2.43 -1.42 -1.09
CA PRO A 9 -1.33 -0.87 -0.30
C PRO A 9 -0.92 0.50 -0.81
N VAL A 10 -0.77 1.46 0.09
CA VAL A 10 -0.32 2.81 -0.24
C VAL A 10 0.86 3.24 0.63
N ASP A 11 1.84 3.89 0.02
CA ASP A 11 2.98 4.53 0.67
C ASP A 11 3.00 6.04 0.44
N PHE A 12 1.88 6.59 -0.07
CA PHE A 12 1.67 8.00 -0.40
C PHE A 12 2.50 8.51 -1.57
N SER A 13 3.19 7.65 -2.29
CA SER A 13 3.89 7.98 -3.54
C SER A 13 2.89 8.17 -4.70
N LYS A 14 3.36 8.78 -5.79
CA LYS A 14 2.58 8.87 -7.03
C LYS A 14 2.19 7.49 -7.56
N ASN A 15 3.06 6.50 -7.41
CA ASN A 15 2.78 5.13 -7.85
C ASN A 15 1.61 4.52 -7.08
N SER A 16 1.54 4.73 -5.77
CA SER A 16 0.39 4.27 -4.98
C SER A 16 -0.88 5.06 -5.28
N GLN A 17 -0.80 6.34 -5.64
CA GLN A 17 -1.94 7.11 -6.12
C GLN A 17 -2.49 6.55 -7.44
N MET A 18 -1.61 6.20 -8.37
CA MET A 18 -1.99 5.57 -9.63
C MET A 18 -2.64 4.21 -9.40
N ALA A 19 -2.05 3.37 -8.55
CA ALA A 19 -2.63 2.09 -8.17
C ALA A 19 -4.03 2.26 -7.57
N PHE A 20 -4.20 3.23 -6.68
CA PHE A 20 -5.52 3.54 -6.10
C PHE A 20 -6.53 3.99 -7.17
N SER A 21 -6.11 4.81 -8.14
CA SER A 21 -6.97 5.22 -9.25
C SER A 21 -7.43 4.03 -10.10
N TYR A 22 -6.54 3.09 -10.41
CA TYR A 22 -6.90 1.84 -11.09
C TYR A 22 -7.87 1.00 -10.26
N ALA A 23 -7.60 0.86 -8.96
CA ALA A 23 -8.49 0.13 -8.05
C ALA A 23 -9.89 0.74 -7.99
N LYS A 24 -10.02 2.07 -7.99
CA LYS A 24 -11.33 2.73 -8.05
C LYS A 24 -12.09 2.40 -9.34
N SER A 25 -11.41 2.38 -10.47
CA SER A 25 -12.03 2.00 -11.74
C SER A 25 -12.55 0.55 -11.74
N LEU A 26 -11.76 -0.35 -11.16
CA LEU A 26 -12.17 -1.75 -10.97
C LEU A 26 -13.34 -1.86 -9.98
N ALA A 27 -13.24 -1.18 -8.85
CA ALA A 27 -14.28 -1.19 -7.81
C ALA A 27 -15.63 -0.74 -8.37
N LYS A 28 -15.67 0.33 -9.16
CA LYS A 28 -16.88 0.78 -9.84
C LYS A 28 -17.43 -0.25 -10.81
N LYS A 29 -16.55 -0.81 -11.64
CA LYS A 29 -16.97 -1.76 -12.68
C LYS A 29 -17.54 -3.04 -12.12
N PHE A 30 -16.98 -3.53 -11.02
CA PHE A 30 -17.34 -4.82 -10.42
C PHE A 30 -18.19 -4.68 -9.14
N SER A 31 -18.50 -3.46 -8.70
CA SER A 31 -19.18 -3.19 -7.43
C SER A 31 -18.42 -3.77 -6.23
N ALA A 32 -17.08 -3.68 -6.26
CA ALA A 32 -16.19 -4.18 -5.23
C ALA A 32 -15.89 -3.12 -4.17
N GLY A 33 -15.64 -3.53 -2.93
CA GLY A 33 -15.15 -2.67 -1.87
C GLY A 33 -13.62 -2.56 -1.88
N ILE A 34 -13.09 -1.36 -1.64
CA ILE A 34 -11.66 -1.13 -1.49
C ILE A 34 -11.28 -1.17 -0.01
N HIS A 35 -10.29 -1.99 0.31
CA HIS A 35 -9.58 -1.99 1.59
C HIS A 35 -8.23 -1.30 1.38
N LEU A 36 -8.07 -0.11 1.96
CA LEU A 36 -6.84 0.68 1.82
C LEU A 36 -5.92 0.40 2.99
N ILE A 37 -4.67 0.02 2.74
CA ILE A 37 -3.70 -0.29 3.78
C ILE A 37 -2.42 0.53 3.64
N HIS A 38 -1.97 1.11 4.75
CA HIS A 38 -0.61 1.62 4.92
C HIS A 38 0.09 0.84 6.02
N VAL A 39 1.29 0.35 5.72
CA VAL A 39 2.13 -0.36 6.68
C VAL A 39 3.29 0.54 7.10
N VAL A 40 3.38 0.81 8.39
CA VAL A 40 4.57 1.42 9.01
C VAL A 40 5.64 0.34 9.09
N ASP A 41 6.77 0.55 8.42
CA ASP A 41 7.87 -0.42 8.39
C ASP A 41 8.50 -0.57 9.78
N LYS A 42 8.44 -1.78 10.33
CA LYS A 42 9.01 -2.10 11.64
C LYS A 42 10.49 -1.75 11.73
N ARG A 43 11.26 -1.95 10.66
CA ARG A 43 12.69 -1.61 10.63
C ARG A 43 12.93 -0.11 10.80
N TYR A 44 12.02 0.70 10.29
CA TYR A 44 12.07 2.15 10.48
C TYR A 44 11.74 2.53 11.93
N VAL A 45 10.76 1.88 12.55
CA VAL A 45 10.44 2.05 13.97
C VAL A 45 11.65 1.73 14.85
N GLU A 46 12.28 0.58 14.65
CA GLU A 46 13.47 0.14 15.37
C GLU A 46 14.61 1.15 15.25
N ARG A 47 14.87 1.63 14.05
CA ARG A 47 15.93 2.61 13.77
C ARG A 47 15.68 3.95 14.46
N ILE A 48 14.47 4.48 14.40
CA ILE A 48 14.12 5.75 15.07
C ILE A 48 14.19 5.60 16.58
N ALA A 49 13.72 4.49 17.13
CA ALA A 49 13.79 4.20 18.57
C ALA A 49 15.26 4.20 19.06
N GLU A 50 16.14 3.52 18.34
CA GLU A 50 17.57 3.49 18.64
C GLU A 50 18.21 4.87 18.57
N LEU A 51 17.95 5.62 17.50
CA LEU A 51 18.51 6.97 17.31
C LEU A 51 18.05 7.97 18.37
N ASN A 52 16.81 7.88 18.81
CA ASN A 52 16.21 8.83 19.76
C ASN A 52 16.32 8.38 21.23
N GLY A 53 16.79 7.15 21.50
CA GLY A 53 16.77 6.58 22.85
C GLY A 53 15.36 6.40 23.41
N GLU A 54 14.37 6.17 22.53
CA GLU A 54 12.98 5.91 22.89
C GLU A 54 12.67 4.41 22.79
N SER A 55 11.59 3.98 23.45
CA SER A 55 11.10 2.60 23.26
C SER A 55 10.47 2.44 21.87
N GLU A 56 10.58 1.23 21.31
CA GLU A 56 9.90 0.90 20.04
C GLU A 56 8.38 1.09 20.13
N GLU A 57 7.78 0.78 21.27
CA GLU A 57 6.35 0.99 21.52
C GLU A 57 5.96 2.47 21.40
N THR A 58 6.74 3.37 21.99
CA THR A 58 6.50 4.82 21.91
C THR A 58 6.61 5.32 20.47
N VAL A 59 7.66 4.92 19.76
CA VAL A 59 7.88 5.31 18.35
C VAL A 59 6.80 4.73 17.45
N SER A 60 6.46 3.46 17.63
CA SER A 60 5.39 2.78 16.88
C SER A 60 4.05 3.51 17.03
N ARG A 61 3.71 3.92 18.24
CA ARG A 61 2.48 4.68 18.52
C ARG A 61 2.47 6.03 17.81
N LYS A 62 3.55 6.79 17.88
CA LYS A 62 3.70 8.07 17.18
C LYS A 62 3.57 7.93 15.68
N LEU A 63 4.30 6.98 15.09
CA LEU A 63 4.29 6.75 13.64
C LEU A 63 2.95 6.23 13.15
N SER A 64 2.26 5.40 13.94
CA SER A 64 0.91 4.93 13.62
C SER A 64 -0.11 6.05 13.60
N LEU A 65 -0.04 7.01 14.53
CA LEU A 65 -0.90 8.19 14.52
C LEU A 65 -0.64 9.06 13.29
N GLN A 66 0.62 9.32 12.96
CA GLN A 66 1.00 10.07 11.76
C GLN A 66 0.53 9.35 10.49
N ALA A 67 0.64 8.03 10.45
CA ALA A 67 0.17 7.23 9.32
C ALA A 67 -1.34 7.34 9.13
N LYS A 68 -2.12 7.31 10.21
CA LYS A 68 -3.58 7.51 10.16
C LYS A 68 -3.95 8.87 9.60
N GLU A 69 -3.28 9.93 10.05
CA GLU A 69 -3.49 11.29 9.52
C GLU A 69 -3.14 11.39 8.03
N LYS A 70 -2.01 10.81 7.62
CA LYS A 70 -1.61 10.76 6.21
C LYS A 70 -2.61 9.99 5.35
N LEU A 71 -3.16 8.91 5.89
CA LEU A 71 -4.16 8.10 5.19
C LEU A 71 -5.47 8.88 5.00
N GLU A 72 -5.93 9.60 6.02
CA GLU A 72 -7.09 10.49 5.92
C GLU A 72 -6.86 11.61 4.88
N ASN A 73 -5.70 12.25 4.90
CA ASN A 73 -5.34 13.28 3.93
C ASN A 73 -5.25 12.72 2.50
N PHE A 74 -4.73 11.51 2.35
CA PHE A 74 -4.70 10.83 1.06
C PHE A 74 -6.11 10.58 0.52
N LEU A 75 -7.01 10.09 1.35
CA LEU A 75 -8.40 9.83 0.97
C LEU A 75 -9.16 11.11 0.64
N SER A 76 -8.99 12.17 1.43
CA SER A 76 -9.67 13.45 1.17
C SER A 76 -9.29 14.04 -0.19
N LYS A 77 -8.09 13.74 -0.69
CA LYS A 77 -7.61 14.20 -1.99
C LYS A 77 -7.95 13.26 -3.15
N ASN A 78 -8.11 11.97 -2.90
CA ASN A 78 -8.16 10.93 -3.93
C ASN A 78 -9.46 10.14 -3.96
N ASP A 79 -10.28 10.17 -2.92
CA ASP A 79 -11.54 9.41 -2.84
C ASP A 79 -12.75 10.30 -2.58
N SER A 80 -13.11 11.11 -3.57
CA SER A 80 -14.34 11.93 -3.53
C SER A 80 -15.62 11.10 -3.62
N GLU A 81 -15.54 9.84 -3.96
CA GLU A 81 -16.69 8.98 -4.28
C GLU A 81 -17.04 8.00 -3.15
N GLY A 82 -16.20 7.92 -2.10
CA GLY A 82 -16.45 7.05 -0.96
C GLY A 82 -16.38 5.56 -1.27
N LEU A 83 -15.49 5.14 -2.15
CA LEU A 83 -15.33 3.75 -2.57
C LEU A 83 -14.54 2.90 -1.57
N VAL A 84 -13.89 3.54 -0.59
CA VAL A 84 -13.10 2.84 0.42
C VAL A 84 -14.01 2.31 1.52
N ALA A 85 -14.10 0.98 1.61
CA ALA A 85 -14.87 0.29 2.62
C ALA A 85 -14.14 0.22 3.98
N GLU A 86 -12.82 0.13 3.98
CA GLU A 86 -12.01 0.01 5.18
C GLU A 86 -10.65 0.68 5.02
N LYS A 87 -10.21 1.36 6.08
CA LYS A 87 -8.89 1.96 6.22
C LYS A 87 -8.08 1.18 7.24
N ILE A 88 -6.90 0.73 6.86
CA ILE A 88 -6.05 -0.12 7.70
C ILE A 88 -4.68 0.54 7.85
N THR A 89 -4.25 0.70 9.10
CA THR A 89 -2.88 1.07 9.45
C THR A 89 -2.29 -0.07 10.27
N ALA A 90 -1.15 -0.57 9.85
CA ALA A 90 -0.45 -1.67 10.53
C ALA A 90 1.04 -1.36 10.68
N VAL A 91 1.68 -2.00 11.64
CA VAL A 91 3.14 -1.96 11.84
C VAL A 91 3.69 -3.36 11.59
N GLY A 92 4.72 -3.46 10.77
CA GLY A 92 5.33 -4.75 10.46
C GLY A 92 6.31 -4.67 9.30
N ILE A 93 6.76 -5.82 8.85
CA ILE A 93 7.52 -5.93 7.60
C ILE A 93 6.54 -5.77 6.45
N VAL A 94 6.73 -4.75 5.62
CA VAL A 94 5.74 -4.26 4.66
C VAL A 94 5.11 -5.38 3.83
N PHE A 95 5.90 -6.12 3.07
CA PHE A 95 5.39 -7.15 2.17
C PHE A 95 4.70 -8.32 2.90
N GLN A 96 5.23 -8.71 4.07
CA GLN A 96 4.62 -9.78 4.89
C GLN A 96 3.29 -9.33 5.45
N THR A 97 3.23 -8.11 5.96
CA THR A 97 2.00 -7.54 6.53
C THR A 97 0.91 -7.41 5.48
N ILE A 98 1.25 -6.97 4.26
CA ILE A 98 0.32 -6.91 3.13
C ILE A 98 -0.23 -8.32 2.82
N ALA A 99 0.65 -9.32 2.68
CA ALA A 99 0.24 -10.68 2.35
C ALA A 99 -0.64 -11.31 3.43
N LEU A 100 -0.27 -11.15 4.70
CA LEU A 100 -1.06 -11.65 5.84
C LEU A 100 -2.43 -10.97 5.93
N LYS A 101 -2.50 -9.66 5.71
CA LYS A 101 -3.78 -8.94 5.69
C LYS A 101 -4.66 -9.35 4.51
N ALA A 102 -4.07 -9.56 3.34
CA ALA A 102 -4.81 -10.06 2.18
C ALA A 102 -5.47 -11.41 2.47
N GLN A 103 -4.74 -12.34 3.08
CA GLN A 103 -5.28 -13.63 3.49
C GLN A 103 -6.35 -13.51 4.58
N ALA A 104 -6.08 -12.73 5.62
CA ALA A 104 -7.01 -12.58 6.75
C ALA A 104 -8.34 -11.93 6.34
N LEU A 105 -8.32 -11.00 5.40
CA LEU A 105 -9.52 -10.33 4.88
C LEU A 105 -10.21 -11.12 3.76
N GLY A 106 -9.54 -12.14 3.23
CA GLY A 106 -10.04 -12.89 2.07
C GLY A 106 -10.25 -11.98 0.86
N VAL A 107 -9.26 -11.14 0.54
CA VAL A 107 -9.37 -10.26 -0.63
C VAL A 107 -9.20 -11.03 -1.93
N ASP A 108 -9.88 -10.59 -2.97
CA ASP A 108 -9.87 -11.23 -4.28
C ASP A 108 -8.74 -10.73 -5.18
N LEU A 109 -8.24 -9.53 -4.89
CA LEU A 109 -7.22 -8.87 -5.69
C LEU A 109 -6.42 -7.89 -4.84
N ILE A 110 -5.10 -7.88 -5.02
CA ILE A 110 -4.24 -6.78 -4.57
C ILE A 110 -3.94 -5.88 -5.77
N VAL A 111 -4.13 -4.57 -5.63
CA VAL A 111 -3.73 -3.57 -6.63
C VAL A 111 -2.68 -2.68 -5.99
N MET A 112 -1.47 -2.68 -6.51
CA MET A 112 -0.36 -1.93 -5.93
C MET A 112 0.53 -1.31 -7.02
N GLY A 113 1.23 -0.26 -6.65
CA GLY A 113 2.25 0.32 -7.53
C GLY A 113 3.40 -0.64 -7.74
N GLY A 114 3.88 -0.76 -8.96
CA GLY A 114 5.05 -1.57 -9.30
C GLY A 114 6.35 -1.04 -8.72
N HIS A 115 6.38 0.26 -8.33
CA HIS A 115 7.52 0.94 -7.72
C HIS A 115 7.07 1.70 -6.48
N GLY A 116 7.94 1.82 -5.47
CA GLY A 116 7.67 2.57 -4.25
C GLY A 116 8.36 3.94 -4.23
N ARG A 117 8.54 4.48 -3.01
CA ARG A 117 9.16 5.80 -2.78
C ARG A 117 10.64 5.86 -3.14
N VAL A 118 11.35 4.73 -3.16
CA VAL A 118 12.79 4.62 -3.40
C VAL A 118 13.00 4.08 -4.81
N GLY A 119 13.33 4.93 -5.74
CA GLY A 119 13.53 4.51 -7.12
C GLY A 119 13.49 5.70 -8.07
N ASN A 120 14.45 6.61 -7.92
CA ASN A 120 14.56 7.77 -8.81
C ASN A 120 15.57 7.56 -9.96
N GLY A 121 16.21 6.39 -10.05
CA GLY A 121 17.15 6.07 -11.12
C GLY A 121 16.48 5.54 -12.38
N GLN A 122 17.14 5.66 -13.54
CA GLN A 122 16.62 5.11 -14.80
C GLN A 122 16.47 3.58 -14.77
N ILE A 123 17.30 2.89 -13.98
CA ILE A 123 17.26 1.43 -13.84
C ILE A 123 16.03 1.02 -13.03
N ASP A 124 15.63 1.81 -12.04
CA ASP A 124 14.47 1.52 -11.17
C ASP A 124 13.13 1.61 -11.90
N LYS A 125 13.09 2.24 -13.07
CA LYS A 125 11.89 2.29 -13.92
C LYS A 125 11.59 0.97 -14.63
N ILE A 126 12.56 0.08 -14.72
CA ILE A 126 12.46 -1.20 -15.44
C ILE A 126 12.14 -2.35 -14.47
N PHE A 127 12.48 -2.22 -13.20
CA PHE A 127 12.33 -3.27 -12.20
C PHE A 127 11.18 -2.97 -11.21
N PHE A 128 10.61 -4.03 -10.69
CA PHE A 128 9.64 -3.92 -9.59
C PHE A 128 10.29 -3.32 -8.34
N GLY A 129 9.53 -2.50 -7.60
CA GLY A 129 9.90 -2.13 -6.24
C GLY A 129 9.97 -3.34 -5.32
N SER A 130 10.77 -3.25 -4.26
CA SER A 130 11.02 -4.37 -3.35
C SER A 130 9.76 -4.95 -2.71
N ALA A 131 8.79 -4.11 -2.35
CA ALA A 131 7.52 -4.56 -1.77
C ALA A 131 6.68 -5.30 -2.80
N ALA A 132 6.52 -4.76 -4.01
CA ALA A 132 5.73 -5.37 -5.08
C ALA A 132 6.30 -6.74 -5.48
N GLU A 133 7.61 -6.84 -5.70
CA GLU A 133 8.28 -8.10 -6.02
C GLU A 133 8.04 -9.17 -4.96
N ARG A 134 8.17 -8.82 -3.69
CA ARG A 134 8.03 -9.77 -2.58
C ARG A 134 6.57 -10.18 -2.35
N VAL A 135 5.61 -9.26 -2.50
CA VAL A 135 4.18 -9.60 -2.44
C VAL A 135 3.80 -10.56 -3.56
N VAL A 136 4.26 -10.28 -4.79
CA VAL A 136 4.03 -11.18 -5.94
C VAL A 136 4.63 -12.56 -5.70
N ARG A 137 5.82 -12.66 -5.10
CA ARG A 137 6.44 -13.96 -4.76
C ARG A 137 5.64 -14.75 -3.73
N LEU A 138 4.98 -14.09 -2.78
CA LEU A 138 4.14 -14.77 -1.79
C LEU A 138 2.80 -15.23 -2.35
N LEU A 139 2.31 -14.60 -3.43
CA LEU A 139 1.04 -14.91 -4.09
C LEU A 139 -0.13 -15.20 -3.12
N PRO A 140 -0.46 -14.29 -2.21
CA PRO A 140 -1.59 -14.50 -1.29
C PRO A 140 -2.93 -14.54 -2.04
N CYS A 141 -3.00 -13.86 -3.18
CA CYS A 141 -4.09 -13.82 -4.15
C CYS A 141 -3.56 -13.20 -5.46
N PRO A 142 -4.36 -13.06 -6.52
CA PRO A 142 -3.98 -12.29 -7.70
C PRO A 142 -3.50 -10.89 -7.36
N VAL A 143 -2.42 -10.44 -7.99
CA VAL A 143 -1.79 -9.14 -7.76
C VAL A 143 -1.69 -8.39 -9.09
N LEU A 144 -2.29 -7.20 -9.13
CA LEU A 144 -2.16 -6.26 -10.22
C LEU A 144 -1.11 -5.19 -9.85
N CYS A 145 0.03 -5.24 -10.51
CA CYS A 145 1.07 -4.23 -10.38
C CYS A 145 0.86 -3.13 -11.41
N VAL A 146 0.59 -1.91 -10.95
CA VAL A 146 0.37 -0.75 -11.81
C VAL A 146 1.72 -0.12 -12.12
N PRO A 147 2.11 -0.02 -13.41
CA PRO A 147 3.39 0.56 -13.78
C PRO A 147 3.41 2.06 -13.55
N GLN A 148 4.62 2.61 -13.39
CA GLN A 148 4.83 4.04 -13.45
C GLN A 148 4.64 4.51 -14.90
N GLU A 149 4.01 5.66 -15.10
CA GLU A 149 4.00 6.30 -16.41
C GLU A 149 5.44 6.61 -16.87
N ILE A 150 5.79 6.07 -18.02
CA ILE A 150 7.08 6.39 -18.65
C ILE A 150 6.80 7.51 -19.65
N ALA A 151 7.35 8.69 -19.38
CA ALA A 151 7.20 9.81 -20.30
C ALA A 151 7.78 9.43 -21.68
N GLY A 152 6.97 9.52 -22.72
CA GLY A 152 7.40 9.29 -24.12
C GLY A 152 7.16 7.89 -24.67
N ILE A 153 6.40 7.06 -23.98
CA ILE A 153 5.92 5.79 -24.53
C ILE A 153 4.41 5.84 -24.74
#